data_0985d72c968e10fc8bbfa56c45f7fa0e
#
_entry.id   0985d72c968e10fc8bbfa56c45f7fa0e
#
_cell.length_a   1.000
_cell.length_b   1.000
_cell.length_c   1.000
_cell.angle_alpha   90.00
_cell.angle_beta   90.00
_cell.angle_gamma   90.00
#
_symmetry.space_group_name_H-M   'P 1'
#
loop_
_entity.id
_entity.type
_entity.pdbx_description
1 polymer ?
#
loop_
_entity_poly.entity_id
_entity_poly.type
_entity_poly.pdbx_seq_one_letter_code
_entity_poly.pdbx_strand_id
1 'polypeptide(L)'
;MSSPTQDQAQDQAPSQEPTADPGWDLTAPLREAIAEGEHLVATAPFIRTEQDRLEGYDYLAGRIRMAMQMAFDHDLERPLFINATHQFARQGLDNPDAVYFSAYLREGVEYVVRGRRGSSADLSFQVMGGAYTADSAATSLMAFDDRELEVRPDGT
;
A
#
# COMPACT_ATOMS: atom_id res chain seq x y z
N MET A 1 -38.50 -49.48 47.43
CA MET A 1 -38.63 -47.98 47.32
C MET A 1 -37.55 -47.52 46.39
N SER A 2 -37.88 -47.39 45.13
CA SER A 2 -36.95 -46.99 44.06
C SER A 2 -37.23 -45.57 43.68
N SER A 3 -36.23 -44.69 43.78
CA SER A 3 -36.30 -43.35 43.31
C SER A 3 -35.98 -43.26 41.82
N PRO A 4 -36.66 -42.43 41.03
CA PRO A 4 -36.37 -42.27 39.62
C PRO A 4 -35.26 -41.24 39.41
N THR A 5 -34.31 -41.58 38.61
CA THR A 5 -33.24 -40.74 38.08
C THR A 5 -33.85 -39.71 37.08
N GLN A 6 -33.70 -38.45 37.34
CA GLN A 6 -34.04 -37.40 36.38
C GLN A 6 -32.91 -37.26 35.35
N ASP A 7 -33.26 -37.57 34.13
CA ASP A 7 -32.47 -37.32 32.93
C ASP A 7 -32.66 -35.83 32.57
N GLN A 8 -31.62 -35.02 32.77
CA GLN A 8 -31.59 -33.60 32.33
C GLN A 8 -30.99 -33.59 30.92
N ALA A 9 -31.89 -33.58 29.94
CA ALA A 9 -31.51 -33.24 28.58
C ALA A 9 -31.08 -31.76 28.54
N GLN A 10 -29.80 -31.51 28.41
CA GLN A 10 -29.26 -30.16 28.09
C GLN A 10 -29.64 -29.82 26.66
N ASP A 11 -30.61 -28.95 26.54
CA ASP A 11 -30.99 -28.28 25.28
C ASP A 11 -29.83 -27.35 24.88
N GLN A 12 -28.91 -27.84 24.03
CA GLN A 12 -27.88 -27.04 23.41
C GLN A 12 -28.53 -26.22 22.29
N ALA A 13 -28.75 -24.95 22.57
CA ALA A 13 -29.12 -23.99 21.54
C ALA A 13 -28.05 -24.02 20.41
N PRO A 14 -28.48 -24.02 19.12
CA PRO A 14 -27.56 -24.01 18.02
C PRO A 14 -26.70 -22.73 18.09
N SER A 15 -25.38 -22.89 18.14
CA SER A 15 -24.42 -21.81 17.99
C SER A 15 -24.65 -21.16 16.64
N GLN A 16 -25.29 -19.99 16.63
CA GLN A 16 -25.37 -19.14 15.44
C GLN A 16 -23.94 -18.74 15.06
N GLU A 17 -23.48 -19.24 13.94
CA GLU A 17 -22.30 -18.69 13.30
C GLU A 17 -22.53 -17.20 13.08
N PRO A 18 -21.56 -16.32 13.39
CA PRO A 18 -21.73 -14.91 13.14
C PRO A 18 -21.94 -14.72 11.64
N THR A 19 -23.14 -14.33 11.25
CA THR A 19 -23.42 -13.90 9.89
C THR A 19 -22.59 -12.67 9.65
N ALA A 20 -21.52 -12.80 8.85
CA ALA A 20 -20.72 -11.67 8.41
C ALA A 20 -21.67 -10.64 7.78
N ASP A 21 -21.74 -9.45 8.34
CA ASP A 21 -22.47 -8.34 7.75
C ASP A 21 -21.80 -8.02 6.39
N PRO A 22 -22.44 -8.28 5.24
CA PRO A 22 -21.82 -8.12 3.94
C PRO A 22 -21.42 -6.67 3.63
N GLY A 23 -21.83 -5.70 4.45
CA GLY A 23 -21.46 -4.29 4.30
C GLY A 23 -20.07 -3.93 4.83
N TRP A 24 -19.41 -4.80 5.61
CA TRP A 24 -18.17 -4.48 6.32
C TRP A 24 -16.99 -5.40 6.02
N ASP A 25 -17.08 -6.24 4.99
CA ASP A 25 -15.91 -7.04 4.58
C ASP A 25 -14.91 -6.19 3.77
N LEU A 26 -14.21 -5.30 4.48
CA LEU A 26 -13.16 -4.46 3.91
C LEU A 26 -11.95 -5.26 3.42
N THR A 27 -11.85 -6.53 3.81
CA THR A 27 -10.71 -7.39 3.45
C THR A 27 -10.96 -8.24 2.21
N ALA A 28 -12.22 -8.39 1.74
CA ALA A 28 -12.51 -9.19 0.56
C ALA A 28 -11.78 -8.71 -0.70
N PRO A 29 -11.81 -7.43 -1.07
CA PRO A 29 -11.07 -6.94 -2.23
C PRO A 29 -9.55 -7.15 -2.12
N LEU A 30 -9.01 -7.04 -0.91
CA LEU A 30 -7.59 -7.29 -0.68
C LEU A 30 -7.25 -8.77 -0.86
N ARG A 31 -8.06 -9.69 -0.34
CA ARG A 31 -7.86 -11.13 -0.54
C ARG A 31 -7.93 -11.52 -2.00
N GLU A 32 -8.90 -10.96 -2.74
CA GLU A 32 -9.05 -11.18 -4.18
C GLU A 32 -7.82 -10.70 -4.95
N ALA A 33 -7.34 -9.49 -4.67
CA ALA A 33 -6.16 -8.93 -5.31
C ALA A 33 -4.87 -9.74 -5.00
N ILE A 34 -4.73 -10.25 -3.77
CA ILE A 34 -3.63 -11.13 -3.39
C ILE A 34 -3.71 -12.44 -4.18
N ALA A 35 -4.89 -13.07 -4.24
CA ALA A 35 -5.08 -14.33 -4.97
C ALA A 35 -4.82 -14.17 -6.48
N GLU A 36 -5.20 -13.04 -7.07
CA GLU A 36 -4.88 -12.71 -8.45
C GLU A 36 -3.36 -12.55 -8.65
N GLY A 37 -2.68 -11.85 -7.73
CA GLY A 37 -1.23 -11.71 -7.75
C GLY A 37 -0.50 -13.05 -7.66
N GLU A 38 -0.94 -13.94 -6.76
CA GLU A 38 -0.41 -15.30 -6.65
C GLU A 38 -0.63 -16.10 -7.94
N HIS A 39 -1.80 -15.98 -8.53
CA HIS A 39 -2.10 -16.62 -9.81
C HIS A 39 -1.17 -16.11 -10.93
N LEU A 40 -0.93 -14.81 -11.02
CA LEU A 40 0.01 -14.23 -11.98
C LEU A 40 1.42 -14.78 -11.79
N VAL A 41 1.94 -14.83 -10.56
CA VAL A 41 3.26 -15.42 -10.27
C VAL A 41 3.30 -16.90 -10.66
N ALA A 42 2.21 -17.65 -10.46
CA ALA A 42 2.17 -19.08 -10.78
C ALA A 42 2.08 -19.36 -12.28
N THR A 43 1.50 -18.47 -13.09
CA THR A 43 1.08 -18.75 -14.47
C THR A 43 1.73 -17.86 -15.52
N ALA A 44 2.39 -16.78 -15.15
CA ALA A 44 2.98 -15.86 -16.11
C ALA A 44 4.06 -16.55 -16.98
N PRO A 45 4.06 -16.37 -18.31
CA PRO A 45 4.91 -17.13 -19.21
C PRO A 45 6.42 -16.79 -19.10
N PHE A 46 6.76 -15.71 -18.42
CA PHE A 46 8.14 -15.32 -18.15
C PHE A 46 8.68 -15.90 -16.84
N ILE A 47 7.83 -16.45 -15.97
CA ILE A 47 8.22 -17.20 -14.77
C ILE A 47 8.55 -18.63 -15.20
N ARG A 48 9.83 -18.96 -15.33
CA ARG A 48 10.29 -20.24 -15.92
C ARG A 48 11.09 -21.11 -14.97
N THR A 49 11.67 -20.50 -13.96
CA THR A 49 12.54 -21.18 -12.99
C THR A 49 11.98 -21.08 -11.59
N GLU A 50 12.49 -21.88 -10.68
CA GLU A 50 12.20 -21.77 -9.24
C GLU A 50 12.63 -20.40 -8.70
N GLN A 51 13.77 -19.89 -9.18
CA GLN A 51 14.26 -18.58 -8.80
C GLN A 51 13.29 -17.47 -9.24
N ASP A 52 12.82 -17.49 -10.50
CA ASP A 52 11.84 -16.50 -10.98
C ASP A 52 10.58 -16.52 -10.11
N ARG A 53 10.14 -17.70 -9.68
CA ARG A 53 8.97 -17.84 -8.85
C ARG A 53 9.18 -17.25 -7.45
N LEU A 54 10.31 -17.52 -6.81
CA LEU A 54 10.66 -16.96 -5.51
C LEU A 54 10.74 -15.43 -5.58
N GLU A 55 11.40 -14.88 -6.59
CA GLU A 55 11.47 -13.43 -6.83
C GLU A 55 10.08 -12.82 -7.11
N GLY A 56 9.22 -13.55 -7.82
CA GLY A 56 7.84 -13.16 -8.05
C GLY A 56 7.04 -13.04 -6.76
N TYR A 57 7.17 -13.99 -5.82
CA TYR A 57 6.52 -13.91 -4.51
C TYR A 57 7.11 -12.82 -3.63
N ASP A 58 8.42 -12.61 -3.64
CA ASP A 58 9.05 -11.49 -2.93
C ASP A 58 8.54 -10.14 -3.46
N TYR A 59 8.43 -10.01 -4.77
CA TYR A 59 7.83 -8.83 -5.39
C TYR A 59 6.38 -8.62 -4.97
N LEU A 60 5.57 -9.68 -4.98
CA LEU A 60 4.16 -9.63 -4.54
C LEU A 60 4.05 -9.19 -3.09
N ALA A 61 4.88 -9.74 -2.19
CA ALA A 61 4.91 -9.35 -0.79
C ALA A 61 5.26 -7.85 -0.62
N GLY A 62 6.22 -7.35 -1.39
CA GLY A 62 6.56 -5.93 -1.46
C GLY A 62 5.38 -5.07 -1.95
N ARG A 63 4.64 -5.54 -2.95
CA ARG A 63 3.44 -4.85 -3.48
C ARG A 63 2.31 -4.79 -2.47
N ILE A 64 2.06 -5.87 -1.73
CA ILE A 64 1.06 -5.91 -0.65
C ILE A 64 1.43 -4.88 0.43
N ARG A 65 2.69 -4.89 0.88
CA ARG A 65 3.18 -3.91 1.86
C ARG A 65 2.97 -2.47 1.38
N MET A 66 3.36 -2.17 0.15
CA MET A 66 3.19 -0.86 -0.45
C MET A 66 1.71 -0.44 -0.53
N ALA A 67 0.84 -1.35 -0.98
CA ALA A 67 -0.59 -1.08 -1.06
C ALA A 67 -1.19 -0.73 0.31
N MET A 68 -0.80 -1.44 1.36
CA MET A 68 -1.22 -1.16 2.73
C MET A 68 -0.72 0.22 3.20
N GLN A 69 0.54 0.56 2.95
CA GLN A 69 1.07 1.88 3.28
C GLN A 69 0.32 2.99 2.52
N MET A 70 0.11 2.81 1.22
CA MET A 70 -0.61 3.78 0.39
C MET A 70 -2.08 3.93 0.79
N ALA A 71 -2.72 2.89 1.31
CA ALA A 71 -4.12 2.93 1.70
C ALA A 71 -4.35 3.52 3.10
N PHE A 72 -3.44 3.28 4.05
CA PHE A 72 -3.71 3.56 5.46
C PHE A 72 -2.79 4.61 6.10
N ASP A 73 -1.62 4.88 5.51
CA ASP A 73 -0.66 5.82 6.10
C ASP A 73 -0.84 7.26 5.58
N HIS A 74 -1.77 7.50 4.65
CA HIS A 74 -2.04 8.83 4.11
C HIS A 74 -3.15 9.56 4.88
N ASP A 75 -2.81 10.74 5.39
CA ASP A 75 -3.74 11.67 6.00
C ASP A 75 -3.76 12.98 5.16
N LEU A 76 -4.90 13.29 4.56
CA LEU A 76 -5.07 14.49 3.73
C LEU A 76 -5.11 15.79 4.54
N GLU A 77 -5.42 15.72 5.83
CA GLU A 77 -5.41 16.88 6.73
C GLU A 77 -4.01 17.17 7.27
N ARG A 78 -3.20 16.12 7.42
CA ARG A 78 -1.84 16.19 7.96
C ARG A 78 -0.91 15.31 7.13
N PRO A 79 -0.68 15.67 5.86
CA PRO A 79 0.09 14.83 4.96
C PRO A 79 1.52 14.65 5.46
N LEU A 80 1.97 13.40 5.41
CA LEU A 80 3.34 13.00 5.70
C LEU A 80 3.94 12.37 4.45
N PHE A 81 5.23 12.57 4.26
CA PHE A 81 5.96 11.87 3.22
C PHE A 81 6.21 10.42 3.62
N ILE A 82 5.74 9.49 2.80
CA ILE A 82 5.85 8.06 2.99
C ILE A 82 6.81 7.48 1.96
N ASN A 83 7.81 6.74 2.43
CA ASN A 83 8.69 5.95 1.56
C ASN A 83 8.03 4.60 1.30
N ALA A 84 7.12 4.54 0.32
CA ALA A 84 6.45 3.30 -0.06
C ALA A 84 7.25 2.50 -1.10
N THR A 85 8.08 3.17 -1.92
CA THR A 85 8.96 2.52 -2.90
C THR A 85 10.39 2.48 -2.38
N HIS A 86 10.90 1.30 -2.11
CA HIS A 86 12.25 1.06 -1.56
C HIS A 86 12.72 -0.36 -1.89
N GLN A 87 13.92 -0.74 -1.46
CA GLN A 87 14.55 -2.03 -1.80
C GLN A 87 13.69 -3.28 -1.51
N PHE A 88 12.75 -3.22 -0.57
CA PHE A 88 11.84 -4.33 -0.23
C PHE A 88 10.41 -4.15 -0.75
N ALA A 89 10.14 -3.05 -1.45
CA ALA A 89 8.84 -2.76 -2.05
C ALA A 89 9.07 -1.99 -3.35
N ARG A 90 9.45 -2.73 -4.39
CA ARG A 90 9.80 -2.19 -5.70
C ARG A 90 8.55 -1.87 -6.51
N GLN A 91 8.63 -0.84 -7.36
CA GLN A 91 7.54 -0.47 -8.26
C GLN A 91 8.06 -0.10 -9.63
N GLY A 92 7.63 -0.86 -10.63
CA GLY A 92 8.02 -0.62 -12.01
C GLY A 92 9.53 -0.70 -12.20
N LEU A 93 10.09 0.31 -12.82
CA LEU A 93 11.53 0.46 -13.07
C LEU A 93 12.11 1.56 -12.18
N ASP A 94 11.87 1.49 -10.88
CA ASP A 94 12.39 2.46 -9.93
C ASP A 94 13.93 2.51 -9.97
N ASN A 95 14.46 3.74 -9.88
CA ASN A 95 15.89 3.96 -9.85
C ASN A 95 16.46 3.52 -8.49
N PRO A 96 17.39 2.56 -8.42
CA PRO A 96 17.97 2.08 -7.17
C PRO A 96 18.80 3.14 -6.43
N ASP A 97 19.27 4.17 -7.13
CA ASP A 97 20.07 5.27 -6.55
C ASP A 97 19.21 6.42 -6.01
N ALA A 98 17.88 6.32 -6.16
CA ALA A 98 16.93 7.32 -5.69
C ALA A 98 16.13 6.83 -4.48
N VAL A 99 15.79 7.76 -3.59
CA VAL A 99 14.83 7.54 -2.51
C VAL A 99 13.55 8.25 -2.85
N TYR A 100 12.46 7.50 -2.90
CA TYR A 100 11.15 8.02 -3.29
C TYR A 100 10.28 8.27 -2.07
N PHE A 101 9.72 9.46 -2.00
CA PHE A 101 8.71 9.80 -1.00
C PHE A 101 7.44 10.27 -1.70
N SER A 102 6.30 9.92 -1.15
CA SER A 102 5.00 10.36 -1.65
C SER A 102 4.12 10.85 -0.52
N ALA A 103 3.26 11.81 -0.83
CA ALA A 103 2.20 12.28 0.06
C ALA A 103 0.95 12.55 -0.78
N TYR A 104 -0.23 12.29 -0.24
CA TYR A 104 -1.48 12.65 -0.87
C TYR A 104 -1.92 14.03 -0.42
N LEU A 105 -2.38 14.81 -1.38
CA LEU A 105 -2.79 16.19 -1.18
C LEU A 105 -4.25 16.35 -1.62
N ARG A 106 -4.93 17.32 -1.01
CA ARG A 106 -6.30 17.70 -1.38
C ARG A 106 -6.26 18.93 -2.28
N GLU A 107 -7.04 18.90 -3.34
CA GLU A 107 -7.21 20.07 -4.20
C GLU A 107 -7.75 21.28 -3.43
N GLY A 108 -7.26 22.48 -3.78
CA GLY A 108 -7.69 23.73 -3.17
C GLY A 108 -7.12 24.02 -1.77
N VAL A 109 -6.22 23.17 -1.26
CA VAL A 109 -5.53 23.38 0.02
C VAL A 109 -4.09 23.81 -0.23
N GLU A 110 -3.64 24.81 0.50
CA GLU A 110 -2.23 25.23 0.49
C GLU A 110 -1.42 24.36 1.45
N TYR A 111 -0.30 23.82 0.95
CA TYR A 111 0.62 23.01 1.72
C TYR A 111 2.02 23.61 1.73
N VAL A 112 2.71 23.46 2.84
CA VAL A 112 4.10 23.87 2.99
C VAL A 112 4.97 22.64 3.19
N VAL A 113 5.88 22.39 2.27
CA VAL A 113 6.90 21.35 2.39
C VAL A 113 8.12 21.94 3.09
N ARG A 114 8.57 21.28 4.15
CA ARG A 114 9.76 21.67 4.90
C ARG A 114 10.64 20.44 5.11
N GLY A 115 11.94 20.65 5.02
CA GLY A 115 12.89 19.58 5.23
C GLY A 115 14.32 20.08 5.24
N ARG A 116 15.25 19.14 5.31
CA ARG A 116 16.68 19.40 5.10
C ARG A 116 17.14 18.55 3.96
N ARG A 117 17.86 19.13 3.02
CA ARG A 117 18.45 18.43 1.90
C ARG A 117 19.41 17.31 2.34
N GLY A 118 20.12 17.53 3.42
CA GLY A 118 21.12 16.56 3.89
C GLY A 118 22.26 16.37 2.88
N SER A 119 22.61 15.14 2.62
CA SER A 119 23.67 14.75 1.68
C SER A 119 23.15 14.39 0.29
N SER A 120 21.87 14.64 -0.02
CA SER A 120 21.32 14.37 -1.35
C SER A 120 22.01 15.20 -2.41
N ALA A 121 22.44 14.55 -3.50
CA ALA A 121 23.06 15.24 -4.63
C ALA A 121 22.01 16.07 -5.41
N ASP A 122 20.83 15.49 -5.60
CA ASP A 122 19.69 16.11 -6.27
C ASP A 122 18.43 15.95 -5.43
N LEU A 123 17.52 16.91 -5.53
CA LEU A 123 16.20 16.86 -4.93
C LEU A 123 15.18 17.33 -5.96
N SER A 124 14.22 16.47 -6.27
CA SER A 124 13.20 16.72 -7.28
C SER A 124 11.81 16.51 -6.69
N PHE A 125 10.88 17.39 -7.07
CA PHE A 125 9.49 17.33 -6.66
C PHE A 125 8.59 17.24 -7.88
N GLN A 126 7.56 16.42 -7.79
CA GLN A 126 6.54 16.29 -8.82
C GLN A 126 5.16 16.27 -8.18
N VAL A 127 4.29 17.15 -8.63
CA VAL A 127 2.87 17.14 -8.27
C VAL A 127 2.11 16.40 -9.37
N MET A 128 1.41 15.36 -8.95
CA MET A 128 0.66 14.50 -9.86
C MET A 128 -0.83 14.67 -9.63
N GLY A 129 -1.59 14.76 -10.71
CA GLY A 129 -3.06 14.68 -10.69
C GLY A 129 -3.53 13.29 -11.10
N GLY A 130 -4.56 12.78 -10.41
CA GLY A 130 -5.07 11.43 -10.64
C GLY A 130 -4.23 10.34 -10.00
N ALA A 131 -4.47 9.11 -10.40
CA ALA A 131 -3.76 7.93 -9.92
C ALA A 131 -3.42 6.99 -11.08
N TYR A 132 -2.39 6.18 -10.91
CA TYR A 132 -2.13 5.06 -11.80
C TYR A 132 -3.09 3.92 -11.50
N THR A 133 -3.96 3.63 -12.44
CA THR A 133 -4.90 2.50 -12.41
C THR A 133 -4.74 1.66 -13.67
N ALA A 134 -5.53 0.58 -13.81
CA ALA A 134 -5.56 -0.20 -15.04
C ALA A 134 -5.96 0.65 -16.27
N ASP A 135 -6.84 1.64 -16.05
CA ASP A 135 -7.47 2.42 -17.12
C ASP A 135 -7.01 3.88 -17.19
N SER A 136 -6.16 4.32 -16.28
CA SER A 136 -5.67 5.70 -16.23
C SER A 136 -4.23 5.81 -15.77
N ALA A 137 -3.57 6.87 -16.23
CA ALA A 137 -2.25 7.26 -15.78
C ALA A 137 -2.33 8.59 -15.02
N ALA A 138 -1.53 8.72 -13.96
CA ALA A 138 -1.37 10.01 -13.30
C ALA A 138 -0.70 11.01 -14.26
N THR A 139 -1.15 12.26 -14.20
CA THR A 139 -0.63 13.35 -15.04
C THR A 139 0.25 14.26 -14.20
N SER A 140 1.43 14.60 -14.69
CA SER A 140 2.28 15.59 -14.05
C SER A 140 1.65 16.97 -14.21
N LEU A 141 1.30 17.61 -13.10
CA LEU A 141 0.76 18.96 -13.04
C LEU A 141 1.87 19.99 -12.88
N MET A 142 2.91 19.63 -12.13
CA MET A 142 4.07 20.48 -11.84
C MET A 142 5.27 19.57 -11.55
N ALA A 143 6.44 20.00 -12.00
CA ALA A 143 7.71 19.39 -11.63
C ALA A 143 8.74 20.50 -11.44
N PHE A 144 9.56 20.41 -10.40
CA PHE A 144 10.64 21.34 -10.10
C PHE A 144 11.74 20.62 -9.31
N ASP A 145 12.92 21.20 -9.30
CA ASP A 145 14.06 20.65 -8.56
C ASP A 145 14.67 21.70 -7.60
N ASP A 146 15.67 21.30 -6.87
CA ASP A 146 16.34 22.12 -5.88
C ASP A 146 17.08 23.33 -6.45
N ARG A 147 17.29 23.44 -7.77
CA ARG A 147 17.83 24.61 -8.44
C ARG A 147 16.78 25.72 -8.61
N GLU A 148 15.52 25.36 -8.53
CA GLU A 148 14.37 26.27 -8.61
C GLU A 148 13.83 26.67 -7.22
N LEU A 149 14.44 26.11 -6.15
CA LEU A 149 14.08 26.37 -4.76
C LEU A 149 15.13 27.27 -4.08
N GLU A 150 14.68 28.14 -3.21
CA GLU A 150 15.56 28.88 -2.33
C GLU A 150 15.94 27.99 -1.13
N VAL A 151 17.12 27.38 -1.20
CA VAL A 151 17.68 26.58 -0.11
C VAL A 151 18.52 27.49 0.78
N ARG A 152 18.21 27.55 2.06
CA ARG A 152 18.95 28.33 3.03
C ARG A 152 20.37 27.77 3.27
N PRO A 153 21.32 28.57 3.80
CA PRO A 153 22.67 28.11 4.07
C PRO A 153 22.78 26.94 5.04
N ASP A 154 21.75 26.73 5.88
CA ASP A 154 21.66 25.58 6.81
C ASP A 154 21.06 24.32 6.15
N GLY A 155 20.76 24.39 4.85
CA GLY A 155 20.19 23.29 4.04
C GLY A 155 18.68 23.13 4.18
N THR A 156 17.95 24.11 4.76
CA THR A 156 16.48 24.07 4.85
C THR A 156 15.83 24.91 3.76
#